data_d5be2d8c6e9bc402384ae7185f02a810
#
_entry.id   d5be2d8c6e9bc402384ae7185f02a810
#
_cell.length_a   1.000
_cell.length_b   1.000
_cell.length_c   1.000
_cell.angle_alpha   90.00
_cell.angle_beta   90.00
_cell.angle_gamma   90.00
#
_symmetry.space_group_name_H-M   'P 1'
#
loop_
_entity.id
_entity.type
_entity.pdbx_description
1 polymer ?
#
loop_
_entity_poly.entity_id
_entity_poly.type
_entity_poly.pdbx_seq_one_letter_code
_entity_poly.pdbx_strand_id
1 'polypeptide(L)'
;MTEFVVLIPARLDSSRLPGKALEDIHGKPMVVRVAEQAAKSKAARVVVATDHPDIQTACQAHGIEVVMTSNRHESGTTRLAEAAAALKLPQHLVVVNVQGDEPLIAPELIDRTAEVLVDNNVQMATAAHELHDFDEFMNPNVVKVVLDKNRNAIYFSRAPIPYPRDAMRAEKRELPAETAVLRHIGIYAYRAGFLQRYAEMSVSPLETIESLEQLRVLWHGYPIAVETAKEAPAAGVDTQEDLDRVRAAFEAV
;
A
#
# COMPACT_ATOMS: atom_id res chain seq x y z
N MET A 1 -11.66 -18.83 -6.59
CA MET A 1 -10.75 -18.02 -5.73
C MET A 1 -9.70 -17.40 -6.62
N THR A 2 -9.40 -16.13 -6.44
CA THR A 2 -8.33 -15.43 -7.18
C THR A 2 -6.99 -15.93 -6.67
N GLU A 3 -6.18 -16.53 -7.57
CA GLU A 3 -4.80 -16.88 -7.23
C GLU A 3 -3.94 -15.61 -7.28
N PHE A 4 -3.23 -15.32 -6.19
CA PHE A 4 -2.35 -14.17 -6.10
C PHE A 4 -1.12 -14.44 -5.22
N VAL A 5 -0.11 -13.60 -5.38
CA VAL A 5 1.08 -13.58 -4.54
C VAL A 5 1.22 -12.23 -3.85
N VAL A 6 1.79 -12.21 -2.65
CA VAL A 6 2.16 -10.98 -1.96
C VAL A 6 3.65 -10.71 -2.17
N LEU A 7 3.99 -9.51 -2.60
CA LEU A 7 5.35 -9.01 -2.61
C LEU A 7 5.48 -7.85 -1.62
N ILE A 8 6.50 -7.91 -0.77
CA ILE A 8 6.77 -6.93 0.29
C ILE A 8 8.08 -6.23 -0.04
N PRO A 9 8.05 -4.97 -0.56
CA PRO A 9 9.27 -4.21 -0.77
C PRO A 9 9.84 -3.78 0.58
N ALA A 10 11.12 -4.09 0.83
CA ALA A 10 11.81 -3.70 2.05
C ALA A 10 13.19 -3.14 1.72
N ARG A 11 13.54 -1.99 2.31
CA ARG A 11 14.86 -1.38 2.24
C ARG A 11 15.34 -1.02 3.64
N LEU A 12 16.66 -1.00 3.82
CA LEU A 12 17.22 -0.63 5.12
C LEU A 12 17.17 0.88 5.34
N ASP A 13 17.35 1.66 4.26
CA ASP A 13 17.35 3.11 4.32
C ASP A 13 15.95 3.66 4.62
N SER A 14 15.82 4.32 5.75
CA SER A 14 14.62 5.05 6.16
C SER A 14 15.06 6.34 6.84
N SER A 15 14.54 7.48 6.38
CA SER A 15 14.96 8.79 6.88
C SER A 15 14.44 9.12 8.29
N ARG A 16 13.22 8.68 8.63
CA ARG A 16 12.56 8.96 9.91
C ARG A 16 12.88 7.93 10.99
N LEU A 17 13.08 6.69 10.61
CA LEU A 17 13.42 5.58 11.50
C LEU A 17 14.48 4.70 10.81
N PRO A 18 15.78 5.00 10.97
CA PRO A 18 16.87 4.24 10.33
C PRO A 18 16.80 2.76 10.70
N GLY A 19 16.99 1.88 9.70
CA GLY A 19 16.94 0.44 9.93
C GLY A 19 15.53 -0.13 10.19
N LYS A 20 14.49 0.65 9.95
CA LYS A 20 13.08 0.36 10.23
C LYS A 20 12.66 -1.09 9.98
N ALA A 21 13.05 -1.66 8.83
CA ALA A 21 12.68 -3.02 8.45
C ALA A 21 13.20 -4.10 9.42
N LEU A 22 14.29 -3.82 10.14
CA LEU A 22 14.93 -4.74 11.10
C LEU A 22 14.61 -4.42 12.56
N GLU A 23 13.81 -3.36 12.82
CA GLU A 23 13.40 -3.04 14.18
C GLU A 23 12.66 -4.21 14.83
N ASP A 24 13.03 -4.51 16.08
CA ASP A 24 12.45 -5.62 16.83
C ASP A 24 11.01 -5.33 17.26
N ILE A 25 10.13 -6.27 16.97
CA ILE A 25 8.75 -6.34 17.46
C ILE A 25 8.57 -7.69 18.15
N HIS A 26 8.76 -7.71 19.46
CA HIS A 26 8.63 -8.94 20.28
C HIS A 26 9.44 -10.14 19.74
N GLY A 27 10.75 -9.95 19.60
CA GLY A 27 11.71 -10.98 19.23
C GLY A 27 11.78 -11.30 17.73
N LYS A 28 11.09 -10.51 16.88
CA LYS A 28 11.18 -10.66 15.42
C LYS A 28 11.31 -9.29 14.73
N PRO A 29 12.12 -9.19 13.67
CA PRO A 29 12.19 -7.99 12.85
C PRO A 29 10.83 -7.59 12.27
N MET A 30 10.58 -6.29 12.10
CA MET A 30 9.32 -5.78 11.57
C MET A 30 8.95 -6.39 10.20
N VAL A 31 9.89 -6.51 9.27
CA VAL A 31 9.65 -7.12 7.95
C VAL A 31 9.17 -8.58 8.07
N VAL A 32 9.65 -9.31 9.07
CA VAL A 32 9.20 -10.68 9.37
C VAL A 32 7.75 -10.66 9.87
N ARG A 33 7.40 -9.72 10.76
CA ARG A 33 6.01 -9.56 11.24
C ARG A 33 5.06 -9.23 10.10
N VAL A 34 5.46 -8.33 9.18
CA VAL A 34 4.67 -8.02 7.99
C VAL A 34 4.45 -9.28 7.15
N ALA A 35 5.50 -10.06 6.89
CA ALA A 35 5.40 -11.28 6.09
C ALA A 35 4.53 -12.35 6.76
N GLU A 36 4.66 -12.55 8.08
CA GLU A 36 3.81 -13.45 8.86
C GLU A 36 2.33 -13.01 8.83
N GLN A 37 2.08 -11.72 8.90
CA GLN A 37 0.72 -11.19 8.83
C GLN A 37 0.13 -11.38 7.43
N ALA A 38 0.89 -11.08 6.38
CA ALA A 38 0.50 -11.31 5.00
C ALA A 38 0.25 -12.80 4.69
N ALA A 39 0.99 -13.70 5.30
CA ALA A 39 0.81 -15.15 5.15
C ALA A 39 -0.51 -15.69 5.72
N LYS A 40 -1.22 -14.90 6.54
CA LYS A 40 -2.57 -15.26 7.02
C LYS A 40 -3.67 -14.99 5.99
N SER A 41 -3.34 -14.26 4.89
CA SER A 41 -4.24 -14.07 3.75
C SER A 41 -4.35 -15.33 2.89
N LYS A 42 -5.17 -15.28 1.83
CA LYS A 42 -5.30 -16.37 0.84
C LYS A 42 -4.17 -16.35 -0.22
N ALA A 43 -3.11 -15.59 0.00
CA ALA A 43 -1.97 -15.54 -0.92
C ALA A 43 -1.34 -16.93 -1.08
N ALA A 44 -1.11 -17.36 -2.32
CA ALA A 44 -0.42 -18.60 -2.61
C ALA A 44 1.06 -18.55 -2.20
N ARG A 45 1.62 -17.35 -2.08
CA ARG A 45 3.05 -17.13 -1.81
C ARG A 45 3.26 -15.72 -1.25
N VAL A 46 4.17 -15.58 -0.29
CA VAL A 46 4.61 -14.28 0.26
C VAL A 46 6.10 -14.17 0.10
N VAL A 47 6.59 -13.12 -0.53
CA VAL A 47 8.02 -12.91 -0.84
C VAL A 47 8.43 -11.50 -0.46
N VAL A 48 9.54 -11.37 0.24
CA VAL A 48 10.17 -10.07 0.53
C VAL A 48 11.13 -9.71 -0.61
N ALA A 49 11.00 -8.50 -1.16
CA ALA A 49 11.89 -7.96 -2.18
C ALA A 49 12.81 -6.90 -1.56
N THR A 50 14.11 -7.18 -1.48
CA THR A 50 15.06 -6.31 -0.80
C THR A 50 16.39 -6.20 -1.56
N ASP A 51 17.14 -5.13 -1.30
CA ASP A 51 18.50 -4.91 -1.78
C ASP A 51 19.56 -5.10 -0.67
N HIS A 52 19.12 -5.42 0.56
CA HIS A 52 20.04 -5.45 1.70
C HIS A 52 20.24 -6.87 2.26
N PRO A 53 21.50 -7.33 2.42
CA PRO A 53 21.82 -8.69 2.90
C PRO A 53 21.33 -8.95 4.33
N ASP A 54 21.29 -7.94 5.20
CA ASP A 54 20.82 -8.13 6.58
C ASP A 54 19.30 -8.42 6.61
N ILE A 55 18.51 -7.76 5.75
CA ILE A 55 17.09 -8.05 5.61
C ILE A 55 16.91 -9.47 5.06
N GLN A 56 17.71 -9.86 4.05
CA GLN A 56 17.71 -11.22 3.52
C GLN A 56 17.99 -12.25 4.62
N THR A 57 19.05 -12.03 5.40
CA THR A 57 19.45 -12.92 6.48
C THR A 57 18.36 -13.04 7.54
N ALA A 58 17.76 -11.92 7.96
CA ALA A 58 16.67 -11.89 8.93
C ALA A 58 15.44 -12.67 8.44
N CYS A 59 15.02 -12.48 7.19
CA CYS A 59 13.89 -13.19 6.61
C CYS A 59 14.17 -14.70 6.50
N GLN A 60 15.35 -15.09 6.01
CA GLN A 60 15.74 -16.50 5.87
C GLN A 60 15.80 -17.24 7.22
N ALA A 61 16.26 -16.56 8.27
CA ALA A 61 16.29 -17.12 9.62
C ALA A 61 14.88 -17.47 10.16
N HIS A 62 13.83 -16.86 9.57
CA HIS A 62 12.43 -17.11 9.93
C HIS A 62 11.66 -17.88 8.83
N GLY A 63 12.35 -18.46 7.86
CA GLY A 63 11.73 -19.26 6.79
C GLY A 63 10.94 -18.44 5.76
N ILE A 64 11.15 -17.11 5.68
CA ILE A 64 10.48 -16.23 4.74
C ILE A 64 11.26 -16.19 3.44
N GLU A 65 10.55 -16.33 2.33
CA GLU A 65 11.13 -16.27 1.01
C GLU A 65 11.58 -14.84 0.67
N VAL A 66 12.77 -14.72 0.07
CA VAL A 66 13.37 -13.42 -0.30
C VAL A 66 13.87 -13.45 -1.73
N VAL A 67 13.63 -12.36 -2.45
CA VAL A 67 14.25 -12.07 -3.73
C VAL A 67 15.15 -10.82 -3.60
N MET A 68 16.40 -10.94 -4.03
CA MET A 68 17.32 -9.80 -4.07
C MET A 68 17.05 -8.96 -5.31
N THR A 69 17.01 -7.65 -5.12
CA THR A 69 16.77 -6.65 -6.16
C THR A 69 17.85 -5.57 -6.14
N SER A 70 17.92 -4.77 -7.20
CA SER A 70 18.84 -3.64 -7.29
C SER A 70 18.59 -2.61 -6.18
N ASN A 71 19.65 -1.95 -5.72
CA ASN A 71 19.56 -0.79 -4.81
C ASN A 71 19.23 0.53 -5.53
N ARG A 72 19.05 0.51 -6.87
CA ARG A 72 18.75 1.71 -7.68
C ARG A 72 17.28 2.07 -7.73
N HIS A 73 16.40 1.27 -7.12
CA HIS A 73 14.97 1.57 -7.11
C HIS A 73 14.64 2.75 -6.20
N GLU A 74 14.07 3.78 -6.78
CA GLU A 74 13.58 4.95 -6.04
C GLU A 74 12.23 4.68 -5.38
N SER A 75 11.45 3.71 -5.90
CA SER A 75 10.12 3.37 -5.38
C SER A 75 9.93 1.88 -5.11
N GLY A 76 8.97 1.57 -4.24
CA GLY A 76 8.54 0.19 -3.97
C GLY A 76 8.02 -0.49 -5.24
N THR A 77 7.25 0.21 -6.06
CA THR A 77 6.60 -0.36 -7.25
C THR A 77 7.62 -0.79 -8.32
N THR A 78 8.68 -0.01 -8.55
CA THR A 78 9.74 -0.41 -9.50
C THR A 78 10.56 -1.59 -8.97
N ARG A 79 10.78 -1.68 -7.65
CA ARG A 79 11.39 -2.85 -7.00
C ARG A 79 10.54 -4.10 -7.21
N LEU A 80 9.22 -3.99 -7.07
CA LEU A 80 8.32 -5.12 -7.31
C LEU A 80 8.30 -5.56 -8.77
N ALA A 81 8.48 -4.66 -9.73
CA ALA A 81 8.61 -5.01 -11.15
C ALA A 81 9.84 -5.91 -11.38
N GLU A 82 11.00 -5.56 -10.81
CA GLU A 82 12.20 -6.40 -10.87
C GLU A 82 11.98 -7.74 -10.16
N ALA A 83 11.39 -7.72 -8.96
CA ALA A 83 11.10 -8.92 -8.20
C ALA A 83 10.17 -9.88 -8.98
N ALA A 84 9.10 -9.37 -9.57
CA ALA A 84 8.16 -10.15 -10.38
C ALA A 84 8.86 -10.79 -11.60
N ALA A 85 9.78 -10.07 -12.25
CA ALA A 85 10.58 -10.58 -13.36
C ALA A 85 11.57 -11.67 -12.89
N ALA A 86 12.30 -11.44 -11.80
CA ALA A 86 13.24 -12.40 -11.23
C ALA A 86 12.56 -13.71 -10.81
N LEU A 87 11.36 -13.61 -10.24
CA LEU A 87 10.52 -14.74 -9.86
C LEU A 87 9.80 -15.40 -11.05
N LYS A 88 9.93 -14.85 -12.26
CA LYS A 88 9.29 -15.31 -13.50
C LYS A 88 7.76 -15.46 -13.33
N LEU A 89 7.12 -14.51 -12.67
CA LEU A 89 5.68 -14.56 -12.45
C LEU A 89 4.92 -14.45 -13.78
N PRO A 90 3.88 -15.28 -14.01
CA PRO A 90 3.03 -15.16 -15.18
C PRO A 90 2.42 -13.75 -15.29
N GLN A 91 2.36 -13.20 -16.51
CA GLN A 91 1.90 -11.80 -16.71
C GLN A 91 0.49 -11.52 -16.19
N HIS A 92 -0.38 -12.54 -16.19
CA HIS A 92 -1.76 -12.43 -15.71
C HIS A 92 -1.92 -12.63 -14.21
N LEU A 93 -0.89 -13.13 -13.51
CA LEU A 93 -0.94 -13.36 -12.06
C LEU A 93 -1.12 -12.04 -11.31
N VAL A 94 -1.97 -12.09 -10.29
CA VAL A 94 -2.15 -10.93 -9.39
C VAL A 94 -1.01 -10.87 -8.39
N VAL A 95 -0.43 -9.69 -8.24
CA VAL A 95 0.59 -9.35 -7.25
C VAL A 95 0.02 -8.30 -6.32
N VAL A 96 -0.06 -8.60 -5.03
CA VAL A 96 -0.43 -7.60 -4.02
C VAL A 96 0.84 -7.05 -3.39
N ASN A 97 0.98 -5.73 -3.44
CA ASN A 97 2.03 -4.97 -2.77
C ASN A 97 1.59 -4.63 -1.35
N VAL A 98 2.17 -5.30 -0.36
CA VAL A 98 2.04 -4.95 1.06
C VAL A 98 3.30 -4.19 1.48
N GLN A 99 3.12 -3.01 2.08
CA GLN A 99 4.26 -2.20 2.50
C GLN A 99 5.03 -2.87 3.65
N GLY A 100 6.36 -2.79 3.61
CA GLY A 100 7.24 -3.44 4.61
C GLY A 100 7.19 -2.83 6.01
N ASP A 101 6.33 -1.87 6.24
CA ASP A 101 6.12 -1.15 7.49
C ASP A 101 4.68 -1.27 8.04
N GLU A 102 3.90 -2.23 7.54
CA GLU A 102 2.52 -2.51 7.97
C GLU A 102 2.39 -3.86 8.70
N PRO A 103 2.99 -4.03 9.88
CA PRO A 103 2.99 -5.33 10.60
C PRO A 103 1.61 -5.73 11.16
N LEU A 104 0.64 -4.82 11.16
CA LEU A 104 -0.74 -5.05 11.60
C LEU A 104 -1.75 -5.05 10.44
N ILE A 105 -1.29 -5.18 9.19
CA ILE A 105 -2.19 -5.19 8.03
C ILE A 105 -3.24 -6.30 8.16
N ALA A 106 -4.50 -5.98 7.89
CA ALA A 106 -5.58 -6.96 7.92
C ALA A 106 -5.47 -7.94 6.74
N PRO A 107 -5.37 -9.26 6.95
CA PRO A 107 -5.30 -10.24 5.85
C PRO A 107 -6.49 -10.16 4.89
N GLU A 108 -7.67 -9.84 5.39
CA GLU A 108 -8.89 -9.65 4.59
C GLU A 108 -8.76 -8.48 3.62
N LEU A 109 -8.05 -7.42 3.99
CA LEU A 109 -7.79 -6.28 3.11
C LEU A 109 -6.89 -6.68 1.94
N ILE A 110 -5.90 -7.53 2.19
CA ILE A 110 -5.03 -8.10 1.14
C ILE A 110 -5.88 -8.90 0.15
N ASP A 111 -6.72 -9.81 0.66
CA ASP A 111 -7.62 -10.63 -0.15
C ASP A 111 -8.56 -9.79 -1.00
N ARG A 112 -9.22 -8.81 -0.39
CA ARG A 112 -10.19 -7.93 -1.07
C ARG A 112 -9.53 -7.05 -2.13
N THR A 113 -8.31 -6.56 -1.89
CA THR A 113 -7.58 -5.76 -2.88
C THR A 113 -7.21 -6.61 -4.12
N ALA A 114 -6.88 -7.90 -3.93
CA ALA A 114 -6.67 -8.82 -5.04
C ALA A 114 -7.97 -9.14 -5.80
N GLU A 115 -9.07 -9.35 -5.08
CA GLU A 115 -10.37 -9.69 -5.66
C GLU A 115 -10.92 -8.53 -6.51
N VAL A 116 -10.88 -7.28 -6.00
CA VAL A 116 -11.43 -6.11 -6.71
C VAL A 116 -10.71 -5.83 -8.03
N LEU A 117 -9.43 -6.17 -8.15
CA LEU A 117 -8.68 -6.08 -9.40
C LEU A 117 -9.26 -7.02 -10.47
N VAL A 118 -9.57 -8.26 -10.06
CA VAL A 118 -10.09 -9.30 -10.97
C VAL A 118 -11.53 -9.01 -11.33
N ASP A 119 -12.37 -8.69 -10.36
CA ASP A 119 -13.80 -8.43 -10.54
C ASP A 119 -14.06 -7.25 -11.50
N ASN A 120 -13.21 -6.21 -11.43
CA ASN A 120 -13.29 -5.05 -12.32
C ASN A 120 -12.49 -5.21 -13.62
N ASN A 121 -11.76 -6.31 -13.77
CA ASN A 121 -10.90 -6.59 -14.94
C ASN A 121 -9.94 -5.44 -15.28
N VAL A 122 -9.30 -4.86 -14.26
CA VAL A 122 -8.33 -3.77 -14.39
C VAL A 122 -6.88 -4.27 -14.23
N GLN A 123 -5.92 -3.39 -14.48
CA GLN A 123 -4.50 -3.71 -14.35
C GLN A 123 -3.94 -3.37 -12.96
N MET A 124 -4.61 -2.45 -12.25
CA MET A 124 -4.23 -1.99 -10.93
C MET A 124 -5.46 -1.77 -10.07
N ALA A 125 -5.37 -2.14 -8.80
CA ALA A 125 -6.35 -1.83 -7.78
C ALA A 125 -5.67 -1.32 -6.50
N THR A 126 -6.44 -0.66 -5.66
CA THR A 126 -6.02 -0.17 -4.34
C THR A 126 -7.20 -0.21 -3.38
N ALA A 127 -7.02 0.32 -2.16
CA ALA A 127 -8.08 0.40 -1.18
C ALA A 127 -8.24 1.81 -0.61
N ALA A 128 -9.39 2.06 -0.02
CA ALA A 128 -9.71 3.28 0.71
C ALA A 128 -10.66 2.94 1.88
N HIS A 129 -10.80 3.83 2.84
CA HIS A 129 -11.84 3.76 3.87
C HIS A 129 -12.51 5.11 4.06
N GLU A 130 -13.69 5.11 4.67
CA GLU A 130 -14.41 6.34 4.97
C GLU A 130 -13.67 7.16 6.02
N LEU A 131 -13.63 8.46 5.80
CA LEU A 131 -13.00 9.45 6.66
C LEU A 131 -14.11 10.32 7.28
N HIS A 132 -14.14 10.37 8.60
CA HIS A 132 -15.19 11.07 9.35
C HIS A 132 -14.67 12.30 10.09
N ASP A 133 -13.35 12.40 10.30
CA ASP A 133 -12.72 13.50 11.00
C ASP A 133 -12.36 14.64 10.04
N PHE A 134 -12.77 15.88 10.39
CA PHE A 134 -12.52 17.06 9.55
C PHE A 134 -11.05 17.47 9.55
N ASP A 135 -10.35 17.32 10.67
CA ASP A 135 -8.93 17.69 10.77
C ASP A 135 -8.06 16.69 9.98
N GLU A 136 -8.39 15.39 10.00
CA GLU A 136 -7.79 14.41 9.10
C GLU A 136 -8.06 14.74 7.63
N PHE A 137 -9.26 15.17 7.28
CA PHE A 137 -9.61 15.58 5.92
C PHE A 137 -8.74 16.74 5.42
N MET A 138 -8.45 17.70 6.29
CA MET A 138 -7.60 18.86 5.99
C MET A 138 -6.11 18.54 6.01
N ASN A 139 -5.70 17.41 6.61
CA ASN A 139 -4.30 17.02 6.75
C ASN A 139 -3.71 16.60 5.39
N PRO A 140 -2.65 17.26 4.87
CA PRO A 140 -2.03 16.90 3.60
C PRO A 140 -1.27 15.57 3.63
N ASN A 141 -0.97 15.02 4.81
CA ASN A 141 -0.38 13.69 4.96
C ASN A 141 -1.42 12.56 4.79
N VAL A 142 -2.69 12.88 4.92
CA VAL A 142 -3.81 11.99 4.62
C VAL A 142 -4.19 12.17 3.16
N VAL A 143 -3.96 11.16 2.34
CA VAL A 143 -4.30 11.19 0.92
C VAL A 143 -5.79 10.87 0.75
N LYS A 144 -6.51 11.74 0.05
CA LYS A 144 -7.92 11.55 -0.31
C LYS A 144 -8.04 10.94 -1.70
N VAL A 145 -9.12 10.20 -1.92
CA VAL A 145 -9.47 9.65 -3.24
C VAL A 145 -10.93 9.90 -3.56
N VAL A 146 -11.21 10.29 -4.81
CA VAL A 146 -12.58 10.47 -5.34
C VAL A 146 -12.83 9.36 -6.35
N LEU A 147 -14.00 8.73 -6.27
CA LEU A 147 -14.38 7.59 -7.10
C LEU A 147 -15.46 7.97 -8.12
N ASP A 148 -15.45 7.27 -9.25
CA ASP A 148 -16.58 7.24 -10.18
C ASP A 148 -17.69 6.26 -9.70
N LYS A 149 -18.79 6.19 -10.45
CA LYS A 149 -19.91 5.28 -10.15
C LYS A 149 -19.54 3.79 -10.21
N ASN A 150 -18.46 3.45 -10.89
CA ASN A 150 -17.96 2.09 -11.04
C ASN A 150 -16.89 1.77 -9.99
N ARG A 151 -16.68 2.69 -9.02
CA ARG A 151 -15.65 2.58 -7.97
C ARG A 151 -14.21 2.59 -8.50
N ASN A 152 -13.97 3.21 -9.66
CA ASN A 152 -12.62 3.52 -10.10
C ASN A 152 -12.21 4.90 -9.58
N ALA A 153 -10.93 5.05 -9.28
CA ALA A 153 -10.38 6.33 -8.86
C ALA A 153 -10.47 7.36 -9.99
N ILE A 154 -11.10 8.51 -9.71
CA ILE A 154 -11.06 9.69 -10.56
C ILE A 154 -9.75 10.45 -10.32
N TYR A 155 -9.40 10.64 -9.04
CA TYR A 155 -8.18 11.35 -8.65
C TYR A 155 -7.79 11.05 -7.20
N PHE A 156 -6.49 11.10 -6.92
CA PHE A 156 -5.91 11.08 -5.58
C PHE A 156 -5.25 12.42 -5.30
N SER A 157 -5.42 12.97 -4.10
CA SER A 157 -4.79 14.24 -3.74
C SER A 157 -4.52 14.36 -2.24
N ARG A 158 -3.48 15.13 -1.94
CA ARG A 158 -3.22 15.63 -0.58
C ARG A 158 -4.16 16.77 -0.20
N ALA A 159 -4.73 17.47 -1.20
CA ALA A 159 -5.75 18.49 -0.98
C ALA A 159 -7.05 17.87 -0.43
N PRO A 160 -7.90 18.66 0.24
CA PRO A 160 -9.22 18.21 0.69
C PRO A 160 -10.17 18.06 -0.51
N ILE A 161 -10.29 16.84 -1.04
CA ILE A 161 -11.19 16.47 -2.14
C ILE A 161 -12.16 15.35 -1.71
N PRO A 162 -13.44 15.37 -2.23
CA PRO A 162 -14.08 16.47 -2.95
C PRO A 162 -14.24 17.68 -2.02
N TYR A 163 -14.24 18.91 -2.57
CA TYR A 163 -14.37 20.12 -1.75
C TYR A 163 -15.81 20.31 -1.26
N PRO A 164 -16.10 20.14 0.04
CA PRO A 164 -17.44 20.23 0.58
C PRO A 164 -17.84 21.71 0.81
N ARG A 165 -18.23 22.39 -0.28
CA ARG A 165 -18.40 23.84 -0.35
C ARG A 165 -19.16 24.44 0.84
N ASP A 166 -20.27 23.82 1.21
CA ASP A 166 -21.14 24.38 2.24
C ASP A 166 -20.60 24.11 3.65
N ALA A 167 -20.04 22.91 3.89
CA ALA A 167 -19.37 22.57 5.14
C ALA A 167 -18.14 23.48 5.39
N MET A 168 -17.38 23.83 4.35
CA MET A 168 -16.22 24.71 4.44
C MET A 168 -16.57 26.17 4.78
N ARG A 169 -17.84 26.57 4.58
CA ARG A 169 -18.36 27.92 4.91
C ARG A 169 -19.07 27.96 6.25
N ALA A 170 -19.44 26.81 6.80
CA ALA A 170 -20.14 26.72 8.09
C ALA A 170 -19.19 27.05 9.25
N GLU A 171 -19.73 27.61 10.32
CA GLU A 171 -18.96 27.83 11.57
C GLU A 171 -18.53 26.50 12.18
N LYS A 172 -19.39 25.48 12.12
CA LYS A 172 -19.10 24.12 12.56
C LYS A 172 -18.50 23.32 11.40
N ARG A 173 -17.23 22.93 11.56
CA ARG A 173 -16.46 22.18 10.57
C ARG A 173 -16.78 20.69 10.69
N GLU A 174 -17.74 20.23 9.92
CA GLU A 174 -18.15 18.82 9.86
C GLU A 174 -18.14 18.35 8.41
N LEU A 175 -17.79 17.09 8.20
CA LEU A 175 -17.91 16.46 6.88
C LEU A 175 -19.37 16.17 6.57
N PRO A 176 -19.78 16.27 5.29
CA PRO A 176 -21.15 15.93 4.90
C PRO A 176 -21.46 14.46 5.20
N ALA A 177 -22.56 14.21 5.92
CA ALA A 177 -22.97 12.84 6.26
C ALA A 177 -23.43 12.02 5.04
N GLU A 178 -23.85 12.69 3.95
CA GLU A 178 -24.43 12.05 2.76
C GLU A 178 -23.37 11.68 1.70
N THR A 179 -22.14 12.18 1.82
CA THR A 179 -21.08 11.93 0.84
C THR A 179 -19.87 11.37 1.54
N ALA A 180 -19.58 10.10 1.31
CA ALA A 180 -18.37 9.48 1.85
C ALA A 180 -17.13 10.20 1.30
N VAL A 181 -16.37 10.83 2.19
CA VAL A 181 -15.00 11.25 1.93
C VAL A 181 -14.11 10.06 2.17
N LEU A 182 -13.22 9.76 1.23
CA LEU A 182 -12.41 8.54 1.29
C LEU A 182 -10.94 8.88 1.50
N ARG A 183 -10.33 8.22 2.51
CA ARG A 183 -8.89 8.17 2.72
C ARG A 183 -8.33 6.98 1.98
N HIS A 184 -7.32 7.23 1.15
CA HIS A 184 -6.58 6.19 0.46
C HIS A 184 -5.74 5.35 1.43
N ILE A 185 -5.70 4.03 1.20
CA ILE A 185 -4.85 3.07 1.90
C ILE A 185 -3.75 2.63 0.93
N GLY A 186 -2.49 2.68 1.38
CA GLY A 186 -1.29 2.43 0.55
C GLY A 186 -1.06 0.96 0.15
N ILE A 187 -2.11 0.14 0.09
CA ILE A 187 -2.04 -1.22 -0.44
C ILE A 187 -2.45 -1.22 -1.92
N TYR A 188 -1.76 -2.04 -2.72
CA TYR A 188 -2.03 -2.11 -4.16
C TYR A 188 -2.03 -3.55 -4.66
N ALA A 189 -2.88 -3.83 -5.63
CA ALA A 189 -2.81 -5.04 -6.44
C ALA A 189 -2.51 -4.67 -7.90
N TYR A 190 -1.74 -5.53 -8.57
CA TYR A 190 -1.34 -5.35 -9.97
C TYR A 190 -1.44 -6.67 -10.72
N ARG A 191 -1.65 -6.62 -12.05
CA ARG A 191 -1.21 -7.74 -12.88
C ARG A 191 0.31 -7.71 -12.99
N ALA A 192 0.98 -8.86 -12.88
CA ALA A 192 2.45 -8.94 -12.93
C ALA A 192 3.04 -8.31 -14.20
N GLY A 193 2.39 -8.51 -15.35
CA GLY A 193 2.79 -7.85 -16.60
C GLY A 193 2.61 -6.34 -16.60
N PHE A 194 1.68 -5.81 -15.79
CA PHE A 194 1.49 -4.38 -15.65
C PHE A 194 2.58 -3.71 -14.80
N LEU A 195 3.14 -4.40 -13.80
CA LEU A 195 4.28 -3.90 -13.04
C LEU A 195 5.48 -3.58 -13.95
N GLN A 196 5.76 -4.45 -14.93
CA GLN A 196 6.82 -4.19 -15.91
C GLN A 196 6.50 -2.95 -16.77
N ARG A 197 5.26 -2.86 -17.25
CA ARG A 197 4.80 -1.70 -18.01
C ARG A 197 4.86 -0.41 -17.17
N TYR A 198 4.48 -0.47 -15.90
CA TYR A 198 4.59 0.67 -14.98
C TYR A 198 6.03 1.18 -14.86
N ALA A 199 7.00 0.27 -14.75
CA ALA A 199 8.42 0.64 -14.67
C ALA A 199 8.96 1.36 -15.93
N GLU A 200 8.31 1.16 -17.09
CA GLU A 200 8.63 1.81 -18.37
C GLU A 200 7.86 3.13 -18.58
N MET A 201 6.80 3.40 -17.79
CA MET A 201 6.02 4.64 -17.91
C MET A 201 6.85 5.85 -17.47
N SER A 202 6.77 6.93 -18.26
CA SER A 202 7.34 8.21 -17.85
C SER A 202 6.63 8.74 -16.59
N VAL A 203 7.41 9.35 -15.71
CA VAL A 203 6.88 10.06 -14.53
C VAL A 203 5.93 11.17 -14.97
N SER A 204 4.77 11.26 -14.32
CA SER A 204 3.79 12.29 -14.64
C SER A 204 4.01 13.58 -13.84
N PRO A 205 3.64 14.75 -14.40
CA PRO A 205 3.70 15.99 -13.63
C PRO A 205 2.86 15.96 -12.36
N LEU A 206 1.72 15.27 -12.39
CA LEU A 206 0.83 15.12 -11.21
C LEU A 206 1.46 14.30 -10.11
N GLU A 207 2.12 13.20 -10.46
CA GLU A 207 2.88 12.38 -9.54
C GLU A 207 3.97 13.19 -8.83
N THR A 208 4.69 14.02 -9.58
CA THR A 208 5.77 14.86 -9.03
C THR A 208 5.22 15.93 -8.06
N ILE A 209 4.14 16.62 -8.45
CA ILE A 209 3.55 17.70 -7.66
C ILE A 209 2.94 17.17 -6.36
N GLU A 210 2.16 16.09 -6.45
CA GLU A 210 1.47 15.50 -5.30
C GLU A 210 2.36 14.52 -4.51
N SER A 211 3.50 14.08 -5.06
CA SER A 211 4.33 12.99 -4.54
C SER A 211 3.50 11.72 -4.29
N LEU A 212 2.73 11.31 -5.32
CA LEU A 212 1.81 10.18 -5.32
C LEU A 212 2.02 9.32 -6.58
N GLU A 213 2.67 8.17 -6.43
CA GLU A 213 3.06 7.27 -7.53
C GLU A 213 1.88 6.76 -8.37
N GLN A 214 0.72 6.52 -7.76
CA GLN A 214 -0.47 6.02 -8.44
C GLN A 214 -1.05 7.01 -9.45
N LEU A 215 -0.73 8.30 -9.34
CA LEU A 215 -1.14 9.30 -10.32
C LEU A 215 -0.49 9.09 -11.69
N ARG A 216 0.67 8.42 -11.77
CA ARG A 216 1.29 8.00 -13.05
C ARG A 216 0.33 7.11 -13.83
N VAL A 217 -0.31 6.16 -13.17
CA VAL A 217 -1.23 5.19 -13.79
C VAL A 217 -2.46 5.91 -14.37
N LEU A 218 -3.08 6.79 -13.60
CA LEU A 218 -4.21 7.61 -14.06
C LEU A 218 -3.81 8.54 -15.22
N TRP A 219 -2.63 9.17 -15.13
CA TRP A 219 -2.11 10.04 -16.19
C TRP A 219 -1.94 9.31 -17.53
N HIS A 220 -1.51 8.05 -17.48
CA HIS A 220 -1.38 7.22 -18.68
C HIS A 220 -2.70 6.56 -19.12
N GLY A 221 -3.84 6.94 -18.53
CA GLY A 221 -5.18 6.52 -18.94
C GLY A 221 -5.60 5.13 -18.47
N TYR A 222 -4.91 4.54 -17.50
CA TYR A 222 -5.31 3.26 -16.92
C TYR A 222 -6.24 3.47 -15.72
N PRO A 223 -7.36 2.74 -15.62
CA PRO A 223 -8.22 2.77 -14.46
C PRO A 223 -7.57 2.10 -13.26
N ILE A 224 -7.87 2.61 -12.07
CA ILE A 224 -7.51 2.01 -10.78
C ILE A 224 -8.81 1.71 -10.04
N ALA A 225 -9.13 0.42 -9.85
CA ALA A 225 -10.29 0.03 -9.04
C ALA A 225 -9.98 0.21 -7.54
N VAL A 226 -10.98 0.60 -6.76
CA VAL A 226 -10.79 0.91 -5.34
C VAL A 226 -11.72 0.07 -4.48
N GLU A 227 -11.17 -0.78 -3.63
CA GLU A 227 -11.89 -1.43 -2.53
C GLU A 227 -12.19 -0.40 -1.45
N THR A 228 -13.41 -0.42 -0.90
CA THR A 228 -13.71 0.38 0.29
C THR A 228 -13.74 -0.52 1.51
N ALA A 229 -12.72 -0.42 2.34
CA ALA A 229 -12.62 -1.14 3.59
C ALA A 229 -13.69 -0.62 4.57
N LYS A 230 -14.28 -1.52 5.34
CA LYS A 230 -15.31 -1.19 6.35
C LYS A 230 -14.70 -0.47 7.56
N GLU A 231 -13.47 -0.80 7.89
CA GLU A 231 -12.76 -0.26 9.04
C GLU A 231 -11.45 0.39 8.58
N ALA A 232 -11.03 1.42 9.32
CA ALA A 232 -9.74 2.03 9.11
C ALA A 232 -8.63 1.00 9.42
N PRO A 233 -7.65 0.79 8.53
CA PRO A 233 -6.53 -0.08 8.83
C PRO A 233 -5.70 0.49 9.97
N ALA A 234 -5.00 -0.38 10.68
CA ALA A 234 -3.95 0.07 11.60
C ALA A 234 -2.92 0.91 10.84
N ALA A 235 -2.44 1.98 11.46
CA ALA A 235 -1.42 2.82 10.83
C ALA A 235 -0.08 2.07 10.74
N GLY A 236 0.60 2.23 9.62
CA GLY A 236 1.96 1.75 9.42
C GLY A 236 2.97 2.40 10.37
N VAL A 237 4.18 1.88 10.42
CA VAL A 237 5.28 2.37 11.27
C VAL A 237 6.15 3.32 10.47
N ASP A 238 6.14 4.58 10.84
CA ASP A 238 6.99 5.62 10.23
C ASP A 238 7.89 6.34 11.24
N THR A 239 7.48 6.35 12.50
CA THR A 239 8.16 7.02 13.61
C THR A 239 8.40 6.05 14.77
N GLN A 240 9.19 6.47 15.76
CA GLN A 240 9.38 5.70 16.98
C GLN A 240 8.05 5.51 17.75
N GLU A 241 7.20 6.52 17.77
CA GLU A 241 5.88 6.45 18.41
C GLU A 241 4.98 5.41 17.77
N ASP A 242 5.02 5.30 16.43
CA ASP A 242 4.29 4.26 15.69
C ASP A 242 4.81 2.86 16.06
N LEU A 243 6.13 2.71 16.15
CA LEU A 243 6.76 1.44 16.53
C LEU A 243 6.35 1.01 17.95
N ASP A 244 6.35 1.95 18.89
CA ASP A 244 5.97 1.66 20.28
C ASP A 244 4.47 1.30 20.37
N ARG A 245 3.60 1.95 19.60
CA ARG A 245 2.18 1.59 19.48
C ARG A 245 2.00 0.17 18.92
N VAL A 246 2.75 -0.18 17.89
CA VAL A 246 2.71 -1.53 17.29
C VAL A 246 3.23 -2.57 18.28
N ARG A 247 4.32 -2.31 18.98
CA ARG A 247 4.83 -3.20 20.05
C ARG A 247 3.75 -3.47 21.10
N ALA A 248 3.08 -2.43 21.58
CA ALA A 248 1.98 -2.58 22.55
C ALA A 248 0.82 -3.44 22.00
N ALA A 249 0.50 -3.33 20.71
CA ALA A 249 -0.54 -4.15 20.09
C ALA A 249 -0.15 -5.64 20.02
N PHE A 250 1.13 -5.96 19.86
CA PHE A 250 1.63 -7.34 19.87
C PHE A 250 1.74 -7.95 21.29
N GLU A 251 1.78 -7.12 22.34
CA GLU A 251 1.71 -7.61 23.74
C GLU A 251 0.31 -8.10 24.13
N ALA A 252 -0.72 -7.55 23.49
CA ALA A 252 -2.11 -7.81 23.84
C ALA A 252 -2.70 -9.08 23.17
N VAL A 253 -1.92 -9.77 22.32
CA VAL A 253 -2.31 -10.97 21.58
C VAL A 253 -1.61 -12.20 22.16
#